data_e4988d732373ac9f1e660067cb9ba119
#
_entry.id   e4988d732373ac9f1e660067cb9ba119
#
_cell.length_a   1.000
_cell.length_b   1.000
_cell.length_c   1.000
_cell.angle_alpha   90.00
_cell.angle_beta   90.00
_cell.angle_gamma   90.00
#
_symmetry.space_group_name_H-M   'P 1'
#
loop_
_entity.id
_entity.type
_entity.pdbx_description
1 polymer ?
#
loop_
_entity_poly.entity_id
_entity_poly.type
_entity_poly.pdbx_seq_one_letter_code
_entity_poly.pdbx_strand_id
1 'polypeptide(L)'
;MEDNKMTKTVFLKRYNVLKITGAFLMVIAILWCVLGIKANGAEKAENDNAYYQLQEMELKSKVRAELEELGYNNCGITMTKVMNADGFREYTVLVHHQYLDTDNEEKINDIYEVLMAIETDDTNMTVKYTIF
;
A
#
# COMPACT_ATOMS: atom_id res chain seq x y z
N MET A 1 -21.59 -43.20 -56.21
CA MET A 1 -20.50 -42.20 -56.17
C MET A 1 -20.90 -40.92 -55.40
N GLU A 2 -22.13 -40.84 -54.87
CA GLU A 2 -22.65 -39.65 -54.10
C GLU A 2 -22.40 -39.73 -52.59
N ASP A 3 -22.34 -40.94 -52.02
CA ASP A 3 -22.18 -41.10 -50.55
C ASP A 3 -20.84 -40.60 -49.98
N ASN A 4 -19.82 -40.51 -50.77
CA ASN A 4 -18.46 -40.11 -50.34
C ASN A 4 -18.28 -38.58 -50.25
N LYS A 5 -19.16 -37.80 -50.88
CA LYS A 5 -19.12 -36.33 -50.82
C LYS A 5 -19.86 -35.80 -49.58
N MET A 6 -20.92 -36.50 -49.16
CA MET A 6 -21.73 -36.09 -48.02
C MET A 6 -21.02 -36.30 -46.69
N THR A 7 -20.27 -37.39 -46.56
CA THR A 7 -19.45 -37.67 -45.37
C THR A 7 -18.31 -36.68 -45.18
N LYS A 8 -17.63 -36.24 -46.22
CA LYS A 8 -16.57 -35.26 -46.15
C LYS A 8 -17.03 -33.87 -45.72
N THR A 9 -18.18 -33.43 -46.18
CA THR A 9 -18.76 -32.12 -45.84
C THR A 9 -19.19 -32.06 -44.37
N VAL A 10 -19.76 -33.14 -43.83
CA VAL A 10 -20.16 -33.24 -42.43
C VAL A 10 -18.92 -33.25 -41.50
N PHE A 11 -17.85 -33.95 -41.90
CA PHE A 11 -16.61 -34.03 -41.14
C PHE A 11 -15.89 -32.65 -41.08
N LEU A 12 -15.82 -31.95 -42.20
CA LEU A 12 -15.24 -30.60 -42.29
C LEU A 12 -16.03 -29.56 -41.44
N LYS A 13 -17.35 -29.67 -41.43
CA LYS A 13 -18.20 -28.78 -40.66
C LYS A 13 -18.07 -29.03 -39.16
N ARG A 14 -17.92 -30.27 -38.71
CA ARG A 14 -17.64 -30.63 -37.31
C ARG A 14 -16.26 -30.17 -36.85
N TYR A 15 -15.23 -30.28 -37.71
CA TYR A 15 -13.86 -29.88 -37.40
C TYR A 15 -13.73 -28.35 -37.24
N ASN A 16 -14.43 -27.58 -38.05
CA ASN A 16 -14.46 -26.12 -37.92
C ASN A 16 -15.21 -25.66 -36.67
N VAL A 17 -16.30 -26.30 -36.30
CA VAL A 17 -17.03 -26.02 -35.07
C VAL A 17 -16.17 -26.31 -33.86
N LEU A 18 -15.40 -27.40 -33.85
CA LEU A 18 -14.49 -27.77 -32.76
C LEU A 18 -13.36 -26.76 -32.58
N LYS A 19 -12.84 -26.22 -33.67
CA LYS A 19 -11.79 -25.16 -33.63
C LYS A 19 -12.33 -23.84 -33.08
N ILE A 20 -13.52 -23.45 -33.47
CA ILE A 20 -14.14 -22.21 -33.04
C ILE A 20 -14.49 -22.29 -31.55
N THR A 21 -15.03 -23.42 -31.07
CA THR A 21 -15.30 -23.62 -29.64
C THR A 21 -14.05 -23.66 -28.78
N GLY A 22 -12.96 -24.30 -29.28
CA GLY A 22 -11.68 -24.31 -28.59
C GLY A 22 -11.06 -22.91 -28.46
N ALA A 23 -11.08 -22.12 -29.54
CA ALA A 23 -10.61 -20.74 -29.50
C ALA A 23 -11.41 -19.85 -28.54
N PHE A 24 -12.72 -20.02 -28.50
CA PHE A 24 -13.61 -19.25 -27.60
C PHE A 24 -13.37 -19.59 -26.13
N LEU A 25 -13.18 -20.86 -25.79
CA LEU A 25 -12.82 -21.29 -24.44
C LEU A 25 -11.46 -20.73 -23.99
N MET A 26 -10.49 -20.67 -24.90
CA MET A 26 -9.17 -20.07 -24.61
C MET A 26 -9.27 -18.58 -24.30
N VAL A 27 -10.07 -17.83 -25.05
CA VAL A 27 -10.30 -16.40 -24.80
C VAL A 27 -10.99 -16.19 -23.44
N ILE A 28 -11.97 -17.01 -23.08
CA ILE A 28 -12.62 -16.95 -21.77
C ILE A 28 -11.60 -17.23 -20.66
N ALA A 29 -10.76 -18.24 -20.79
CA ALA A 29 -9.75 -18.58 -19.79
C ALA A 29 -8.75 -17.43 -19.58
N ILE A 30 -8.30 -16.79 -20.66
CA ILE A 30 -7.40 -15.62 -20.58
C ILE A 30 -8.09 -14.44 -19.88
N LEU A 31 -9.36 -14.17 -20.20
CA LEU A 31 -10.14 -13.11 -19.53
C LEU A 31 -10.29 -13.38 -18.04
N TRP A 32 -10.54 -14.62 -17.63
CA TRP A 32 -10.64 -15.00 -16.22
C TRP A 32 -9.32 -14.83 -15.49
N CYS A 33 -8.19 -15.19 -16.11
CA CYS A 33 -6.87 -14.96 -15.53
C CYS A 33 -6.58 -13.47 -15.32
N VAL A 34 -6.85 -12.63 -16.32
CA VAL A 34 -6.62 -11.18 -16.22
C VAL A 34 -7.51 -10.52 -15.18
N LEU A 35 -8.79 -10.91 -15.10
CA LEU A 35 -9.71 -10.40 -14.09
C LEU A 35 -9.33 -10.86 -12.68
N GLY A 36 -8.92 -12.12 -12.52
CA GLY A 36 -8.46 -12.67 -11.24
C GLY A 36 -7.22 -11.97 -10.71
N ILE A 37 -6.24 -11.67 -11.57
CA ILE A 37 -5.02 -10.94 -11.17
C ILE A 37 -5.35 -9.53 -10.71
N LYS A 38 -6.25 -8.82 -11.40
CA LYS A 38 -6.66 -7.47 -11.01
C LYS A 38 -7.41 -7.44 -9.67
N ALA A 39 -8.31 -8.40 -9.46
CA ALA A 39 -9.07 -8.48 -8.21
C ALA A 39 -8.15 -8.73 -7.00
N ASN A 40 -7.25 -9.70 -7.10
CA ASN A 40 -6.31 -10.01 -6.02
C ASN A 40 -5.32 -8.86 -5.74
N GLY A 41 -4.90 -8.14 -6.77
CA GLY A 41 -4.01 -6.98 -6.60
C GLY A 41 -4.70 -5.80 -5.91
N ALA A 42 -5.97 -5.55 -6.21
CA ALA A 42 -6.74 -4.48 -5.59
C ALA A 42 -7.03 -4.76 -4.10
N GLU A 43 -7.42 -5.98 -3.76
CA GLU A 43 -7.68 -6.39 -2.38
C GLU A 43 -6.43 -6.33 -1.51
N LYS A 44 -5.28 -6.77 -2.04
CA LYS A 44 -4.00 -6.67 -1.33
C LYS A 44 -3.61 -5.21 -1.08
N ALA A 45 -3.73 -4.34 -2.08
CA ALA A 45 -3.39 -2.92 -1.95
C ALA A 45 -4.31 -2.19 -0.95
N GLU A 46 -5.60 -2.55 -0.89
CA GLU A 46 -6.55 -2.00 0.07
C GLU A 46 -6.22 -2.44 1.50
N ASN A 47 -5.88 -3.70 1.69
CA ASN A 47 -5.51 -4.25 2.99
C ASN A 47 -4.19 -3.65 3.50
N ASP A 48 -3.19 -3.52 2.63
CA ASP A 48 -1.92 -2.85 2.94
C ASP A 48 -2.16 -1.38 3.35
N ASN A 49 -3.03 -0.66 2.65
CA ASN A 49 -3.36 0.73 2.99
C ASN A 49 -4.05 0.84 4.35
N ALA A 50 -4.98 -0.03 4.68
CA ALA A 50 -5.65 -0.04 5.99
C ALA A 50 -4.66 -0.31 7.13
N TYR A 51 -3.74 -1.26 6.95
CA TYR A 51 -2.68 -1.55 7.90
C TYR A 51 -1.81 -0.31 8.17
N TYR A 52 -1.31 0.35 7.12
CA TYR A 52 -0.45 1.51 7.31
C TYR A 52 -1.18 2.74 7.85
N GLN A 53 -2.48 2.90 7.59
CA GLN A 53 -3.27 3.93 8.25
C GLN A 53 -3.36 3.74 9.77
N LEU A 54 -3.48 2.49 10.23
CA LEU A 54 -3.44 2.18 11.65
C LEU A 54 -2.07 2.50 12.26
N GLN A 55 -0.99 2.12 11.59
CA GLN A 55 0.37 2.44 12.04
C GLN A 55 0.62 3.95 12.10
N GLU A 56 0.13 4.71 11.12
CA GLU A 56 0.21 6.17 11.12
C GLU A 56 -0.55 6.82 12.31
N MET A 57 -1.75 6.30 12.62
CA MET A 57 -2.52 6.77 13.77
C MET A 57 -1.84 6.43 15.10
N GLU A 58 -1.32 5.23 15.23
CA GLU A 58 -0.60 4.77 16.41
C GLU A 58 0.67 5.60 16.64
N LEU A 59 1.47 5.81 15.61
CA LEU A 59 2.67 6.64 15.69
C LEU A 59 2.34 8.07 16.10
N LYS A 60 1.31 8.70 15.52
CA LYS A 60 0.87 10.03 15.94
C LYS A 60 0.42 10.07 17.40
N SER A 61 -0.24 9.03 17.87
CA SER A 61 -0.69 8.93 19.27
C SER A 61 0.50 8.80 20.21
N LYS A 62 1.49 7.95 19.89
CA LYS A 62 2.71 7.81 20.67
C LYS A 62 3.49 9.13 20.74
N VAL A 63 3.72 9.77 19.59
CA VAL A 63 4.39 11.07 19.54
C VAL A 63 3.69 12.12 20.39
N ARG A 64 2.35 12.16 20.36
CA ARG A 64 1.58 13.10 21.18
C ARG A 64 1.73 12.81 22.66
N ALA A 65 1.65 11.56 23.07
CA ALA A 65 1.76 11.16 24.46
C ALA A 65 3.14 11.55 25.04
N GLU A 66 4.22 11.28 24.32
CA GLU A 66 5.58 11.64 24.71
C GLU A 66 5.75 13.17 24.85
N LEU A 67 5.21 13.93 23.90
CA LEU A 67 5.26 15.40 23.97
C LEU A 67 4.45 15.95 25.14
N GLU A 68 3.29 15.36 25.46
CA GLU A 68 2.46 15.73 26.60
C GLU A 68 3.17 15.43 27.93
N GLU A 69 3.88 14.29 28.03
CA GLU A 69 4.71 13.95 29.22
C GLU A 69 5.85 14.94 29.42
N LEU A 70 6.44 15.46 28.36
CA LEU A 70 7.45 16.51 28.40
C LEU A 70 6.85 17.90 28.70
N GLY A 71 5.52 18.04 28.81
CA GLY A 71 4.82 19.26 29.10
C GLY A 71 4.40 20.09 27.87
N TYR A 72 4.62 19.57 26.65
CA TYR A 72 4.23 20.24 25.41
C TYR A 72 2.80 19.83 25.01
N ASN A 73 1.81 20.43 25.66
CA ASN A 73 0.40 20.18 25.35
C ASN A 73 -0.02 20.88 24.06
N ASN A 74 -0.94 20.25 23.32
CA ASN A 74 -1.52 20.81 22.09
C ASN A 74 -0.52 21.02 20.94
N CYS A 75 0.50 20.19 20.83
CA CYS A 75 1.40 20.19 19.68
C CYS A 75 0.65 19.93 18.37
N GLY A 76 0.96 20.70 17.34
CA GLY A 76 0.60 20.39 15.96
C GLY A 76 1.49 19.26 15.44
N ILE A 77 0.89 18.10 15.14
CA ILE A 77 1.61 16.94 14.58
C ILE A 77 1.09 16.69 13.17
N THR A 78 1.97 16.93 12.19
CA THR A 78 1.70 16.63 10.79
C THR A 78 2.62 15.52 10.34
N MET A 79 2.13 14.60 9.53
CA MET A 79 2.91 13.51 8.98
C MET A 79 2.85 13.53 7.47
N THR A 80 4.01 13.47 6.83
CA THR A 80 4.13 13.27 5.39
C THR A 80 4.75 11.90 5.13
N LYS A 81 4.38 11.27 4.02
CA LYS A 81 4.93 9.97 3.63
C LYS A 81 5.43 9.97 2.20
N VAL A 82 6.54 9.30 1.99
CA VAL A 82 7.06 8.94 0.67
C VAL A 82 7.13 7.43 0.58
N MET A 83 6.62 6.87 -0.50
CA MET A 83 6.66 5.44 -0.77
C MET A 83 7.55 5.19 -1.99
N ASN A 84 8.54 4.33 -1.82
CA ASN A 84 9.42 3.90 -2.89
C ASN A 84 8.79 2.79 -3.74
N ALA A 85 9.37 2.53 -4.90
CA ALA A 85 8.89 1.48 -5.82
C ALA A 85 8.92 0.08 -5.20
N ASP A 86 9.81 -0.17 -4.26
CA ASP A 86 10.00 -1.44 -3.52
C ASP A 86 8.98 -1.59 -2.37
N GLY A 87 8.09 -0.61 -2.16
CA GLY A 87 7.11 -0.61 -1.08
C GLY A 87 7.63 -0.10 0.27
N PHE A 88 8.89 0.32 0.34
CA PHE A 88 9.47 0.94 1.54
C PHE A 88 8.85 2.33 1.75
N ARG A 89 8.52 2.65 3.01
CA ARG A 89 7.87 3.90 3.39
C ARG A 89 8.77 4.74 4.30
N GLU A 90 8.95 5.98 3.92
CA GLU A 90 9.63 7.00 4.72
C GLU A 90 8.59 8.00 5.22
N TYR A 91 8.46 8.11 6.52
CA TYR A 91 7.59 9.07 7.19
C TYR A 91 8.42 10.22 7.74
N THR A 92 7.96 11.44 7.52
CA THR A 92 8.48 12.62 8.21
C THR A 92 7.39 13.17 9.11
N VAL A 93 7.64 13.14 10.42
CA VAL A 93 6.77 13.69 11.45
C VAL A 93 7.23 15.11 11.74
N LEU A 94 6.35 16.06 11.47
CA LEU A 94 6.56 17.48 11.72
C LEU A 94 5.86 17.84 13.02
N VAL A 95 6.64 18.30 13.99
CA VAL A 95 6.15 18.75 15.30
C VAL A 95 6.26 20.26 15.37
N HIS A 96 5.13 20.92 15.62
CA HIS A 96 5.07 22.37 15.78
C HIS A 96 4.44 22.72 17.13
N HIS A 97 5.09 23.62 17.87
CA HIS A 97 4.58 24.17 19.11
C HIS A 97 5.13 25.56 19.37
N GLN A 98 4.28 26.49 19.81
CA GLN A 98 4.63 27.91 19.98
C GLN A 98 5.80 28.19 20.93
N TYR A 99 6.14 27.27 21.82
CA TYR A 99 7.27 27.39 22.74
C TYR A 99 8.53 26.70 22.25
N LEU A 100 8.48 25.98 21.11
CA LEU A 100 9.65 25.36 20.50
C LEU A 100 10.39 26.32 19.57
N ASP A 101 9.72 27.33 19.05
CA ASP A 101 10.30 28.36 18.17
C ASP A 101 11.30 29.28 18.89
N THR A 102 11.28 29.35 20.22
CA THR A 102 11.95 30.43 20.93
C THR A 102 13.22 30.05 21.63
N ASP A 103 13.50 28.75 21.85
CA ASP A 103 14.58 28.52 22.80
C ASP A 103 15.23 27.14 22.80
N ASN A 104 16.50 27.25 23.08
CA ASN A 104 17.34 26.27 23.74
C ASN A 104 17.50 24.95 22.98
N GLU A 105 18.54 24.88 22.21
CA GLU A 105 19.02 23.67 21.52
C GLU A 105 19.02 22.42 22.43
N GLU A 106 19.28 22.59 23.74
CA GLU A 106 19.26 21.50 24.72
C GLU A 106 17.89 20.87 24.85
N LYS A 107 16.83 21.67 24.98
CA LYS A 107 15.44 21.16 25.06
C LYS A 107 14.98 20.50 23.77
N ILE A 108 15.40 21.05 22.64
CA ILE A 108 15.07 20.46 21.33
C ILE A 108 15.77 19.11 21.19
N ASN A 109 17.00 18.98 21.65
CA ASN A 109 17.72 17.72 21.65
C ASN A 109 17.06 16.68 22.57
N ASP A 110 16.62 17.07 23.77
CA ASP A 110 15.88 16.18 24.68
C ASP A 110 14.60 15.62 24.01
N ILE A 111 13.87 16.50 23.32
CA ILE A 111 12.67 16.07 22.57
C ILE A 111 13.05 15.10 21.45
N TYR A 112 14.14 15.39 20.70
CA TYR A 112 14.60 14.49 19.66
C TYR A 112 14.97 13.12 20.22
N GLU A 113 15.66 13.05 21.35
CA GLU A 113 16.04 11.78 21.97
C GLU A 113 14.80 10.95 22.32
N VAL A 114 13.80 11.57 22.91
CA VAL A 114 12.52 10.90 23.28
C VAL A 114 11.79 10.42 22.03
N LEU A 115 11.67 11.27 21.00
CA LEU A 115 10.96 10.91 19.77
C LEU A 115 11.70 9.82 18.97
N MET A 116 13.02 9.83 18.96
CA MET A 116 13.83 8.81 18.29
C MET A 116 13.79 7.45 19.03
N ALA A 117 13.43 7.44 20.31
CA ALA A 117 13.21 6.22 21.07
C ALA A 117 11.88 5.54 20.78
N ILE A 118 10.96 6.19 20.05
CA ILE A 118 9.68 5.58 19.65
C ILE A 118 9.95 4.50 18.61
N GLU A 119 9.82 3.26 19.03
CA GLU A 119 9.99 2.10 18.15
C GLU A 119 8.78 1.92 17.23
N THR A 120 9.06 1.56 15.99
CA THR A 120 8.07 1.12 15.00
C THR A 120 8.27 -0.36 14.73
N ASP A 121 7.20 -1.12 14.78
CA ASP A 121 7.25 -2.60 14.63
C ASP A 121 7.49 -3.04 13.17
N ASP A 122 7.42 -2.12 12.20
CA ASP A 122 7.55 -2.43 10.78
C ASP A 122 8.94 -2.11 10.24
N THR A 123 9.65 -3.13 9.79
CA THR A 123 10.99 -3.02 9.17
C THR A 123 10.98 -2.32 7.80
N ASN A 124 9.81 -2.19 7.15
CA ASN A 124 9.64 -1.48 5.88
C ASN A 124 9.28 0.00 6.07
N MET A 125 9.41 0.50 7.28
CA MET A 125 9.09 1.87 7.65
C MET A 125 10.29 2.55 8.32
N THR A 126 10.57 3.78 7.91
CA THR A 126 11.52 4.67 8.58
C THR A 126 10.82 5.96 8.97
N VAL A 127 11.08 6.44 10.17
CA VAL A 127 10.51 7.69 10.68
C VAL A 127 11.61 8.71 10.90
N LYS A 128 11.40 9.93 10.39
CA LYS A 128 12.22 11.11 10.65
C LYS A 128 11.38 12.15 11.38
N TYR A 129 11.99 12.88 12.29
CA TYR A 129 11.32 13.94 13.03
C TYR A 129 11.89 15.30 12.62
N THR A 130 11.03 16.30 12.55
CA THR A 130 11.41 17.71 12.34
C THR A 130 10.60 18.55 13.32
N ILE A 131 11.27 19.36 14.10
CA ILE A 131 10.70 20.22 15.16
C ILE A 131 10.90 21.66 14.75
N PHE A 132 9.86 22.50 14.85
CA PHE A 132 9.87 23.96 14.61
C PHE A 132 8.71 24.67 15.28
#